data_afc3074baee00c3c3ba2697ce9ce5d27
#
_entry.id   afc3074baee00c3c3ba2697ce9ce5d27
#
_cell.length_a   1.000
_cell.length_b   1.000
_cell.length_c   1.000
_cell.angle_alpha   90.00
_cell.angle_beta   90.00
_cell.angle_gamma   90.00
#
_symmetry.space_group_name_H-M   'P 1'
#
loop_
_entity.id
_entity.type
_entity.pdbx_description
1 polymer ?
#
loop_
_entity_poly.entity_id
_entity_poly.type
_entity_poly.pdbx_seq_one_letter_code
_entity_poly.pdbx_strand_id
1 'polypeptide(L)'
;TDDDALQHIIEQGMDKWQIFLHPSQRKLVDADYKGTMKVSGGAGTGKTVAALHRLKYLCKEPDSKILFTTYTRTLRENLEDSIQKLDIPRQRYTLSNIDQVLLDTAHQYKIKDSFKVLDYSGDEESLKLWREVLETEVTEFDEQFLYDEYIDVIVYYGNTDAHQYMMQQRVGRTKALSRKQRMDIWKLVEKYVALKQERKVVDRLELFNETTHYLKENNIHP
;
A
#
# COMPACT_ATOMS: atom_id res chain seq x y z
N THR A 1 8.72 -1.67 -40.28
CA THR A 1 9.84 -1.13 -39.49
C THR A 1 9.29 -0.35 -38.30
N ASP A 2 10.10 -0.10 -37.27
CA ASP A 2 9.67 0.70 -36.09
C ASP A 2 9.23 2.12 -36.51
N ASP A 3 9.80 2.66 -37.57
CA ASP A 3 9.44 3.97 -38.14
C ASP A 3 8.03 3.99 -38.77
N ASP A 4 7.60 2.92 -39.41
CA ASP A 4 6.24 2.84 -40.00
C ASP A 4 5.17 2.81 -38.92
N ALA A 5 5.45 2.11 -37.81
CA ALA A 5 4.56 2.08 -36.64
C ALA A 5 4.46 3.45 -35.96
N LEU A 6 5.58 4.18 -35.88
CA LEU A 6 5.65 5.55 -35.35
C LEU A 6 4.88 6.54 -36.24
N GLN A 7 5.06 6.50 -37.56
CA GLN A 7 4.32 7.36 -38.50
C GLN A 7 2.81 7.12 -38.41
N HIS A 8 2.37 5.87 -38.36
CA HIS A 8 0.96 5.53 -38.25
C HIS A 8 0.29 6.05 -36.97
N ILE A 9 1.07 6.20 -35.89
CA ILE A 9 0.57 6.72 -34.62
C ILE A 9 0.50 8.24 -34.61
N ILE A 10 1.48 8.90 -35.22
CA ILE A 10 1.49 10.37 -35.39
C ILE A 10 0.23 10.79 -36.19
N GLU A 11 -0.15 10.00 -37.20
CA GLU A 11 -1.37 10.21 -37.99
C GLU A 11 -2.68 9.97 -37.20
N GLN A 12 -2.63 9.16 -36.13
CA GLN A 12 -3.80 8.83 -35.30
C GLN A 12 -4.05 9.79 -34.12
N GLY A 13 -3.16 10.74 -33.90
CA GLY A 13 -3.27 11.78 -32.88
C GLY A 13 -2.60 11.44 -31.54
N MET A 14 -2.29 12.49 -30.77
CA MET A 14 -1.55 12.42 -29.49
C MET A 14 -2.18 11.52 -28.43
N ASP A 15 -3.49 11.34 -28.48
CA ASP A 15 -4.20 10.52 -27.49
C ASP A 15 -3.86 9.03 -27.57
N LYS A 16 -3.55 8.54 -28.77
CA LYS A 16 -3.12 7.15 -28.97
C LYS A 16 -1.65 6.93 -28.69
N TRP A 17 -0.83 7.98 -28.74
CA TRP A 17 0.57 7.91 -28.34
C TRP A 17 0.76 7.54 -26.86
N GLN A 18 -0.07 8.06 -25.97
CA GLN A 18 0.02 7.80 -24.52
C GLN A 18 -0.16 6.32 -24.15
N ILE A 19 -0.84 5.55 -24.99
CA ILE A 19 -1.13 4.12 -24.76
C ILE A 19 -0.43 3.21 -25.78
N PHE A 20 0.56 3.74 -26.51
CA PHE A 20 1.27 2.95 -27.51
C PHE A 20 2.20 1.93 -26.87
N LEU A 21 2.01 0.65 -27.23
CA LEU A 21 2.88 -0.44 -26.82
C LEU A 21 3.99 -0.64 -27.86
N HIS A 22 5.23 -0.38 -27.48
CA HIS A 22 6.38 -0.62 -28.36
C HIS A 22 6.47 -2.13 -28.73
N PRO A 23 6.80 -2.48 -29.98
CA PRO A 23 6.87 -3.87 -30.42
C PRO A 23 7.75 -4.78 -29.56
N SER A 24 8.86 -4.25 -29.02
CA SER A 24 9.75 -4.99 -28.10
C SER A 24 9.08 -5.35 -26.76
N GLN A 25 8.07 -4.61 -26.33
CA GLN A 25 7.32 -4.85 -25.10
C GLN A 25 6.20 -5.86 -25.27
N ARG A 26 5.77 -6.13 -26.51
CA ARG A 26 4.66 -7.06 -26.80
C ARG A 26 4.89 -8.45 -26.24
N LYS A 27 6.12 -8.94 -26.30
CA LYS A 27 6.48 -10.25 -25.74
C LYS A 27 6.26 -10.35 -24.22
N LEU A 28 6.46 -9.23 -23.49
CA LEU A 28 6.17 -9.16 -22.05
C LEU A 28 4.68 -9.16 -21.77
N VAL A 29 3.89 -8.55 -22.64
CA VAL A 29 2.44 -8.41 -22.47
C VAL A 29 1.71 -9.72 -22.77
N ASP A 30 2.08 -10.40 -23.87
CA ASP A 30 1.34 -11.54 -24.41
C ASP A 30 1.83 -12.90 -23.88
N ALA A 31 2.88 -12.94 -23.05
CA ALA A 31 3.40 -14.19 -22.51
C ALA A 31 2.55 -14.74 -21.36
N ASP A 32 2.44 -16.06 -21.28
CA ASP A 32 1.81 -16.75 -20.15
C ASP A 32 2.83 -17.01 -19.04
N TYR A 33 2.64 -16.34 -17.93
CA TYR A 33 3.50 -16.47 -16.75
C TYR A 33 2.85 -17.40 -15.71
N LYS A 34 3.63 -18.39 -15.24
CA LYS A 34 3.21 -19.31 -14.18
C LYS A 34 3.46 -18.77 -12.76
N GLY A 35 3.82 -17.52 -12.62
CA GLY A 35 4.16 -16.92 -11.33
C GLY A 35 4.35 -15.41 -11.43
N THR A 36 4.97 -14.84 -10.41
CA THR A 36 5.21 -13.41 -10.32
C THR A 36 6.18 -12.92 -11.39
N MET A 37 5.81 -11.88 -12.12
CA MET A 37 6.67 -11.16 -13.05
C MET A 37 7.01 -9.78 -12.51
N LYS A 38 8.29 -9.41 -12.55
CA LYS A 38 8.77 -8.05 -12.22
C LYS A 38 9.24 -7.35 -13.48
N VAL A 39 8.68 -6.18 -13.77
CA VAL A 39 9.11 -5.29 -14.86
C VAL A 39 9.86 -4.09 -14.28
N SER A 40 11.13 -3.92 -14.69
CA SER A 40 11.99 -2.82 -14.24
C SER A 40 12.38 -1.94 -15.43
N GLY A 41 12.69 -0.69 -15.16
CA GLY A 41 13.14 0.27 -16.18
C GLY A 41 13.14 1.70 -15.65
N GLY A 42 13.83 2.60 -16.30
CA GLY A 42 13.87 4.02 -15.97
C GLY A 42 12.53 4.74 -16.10
N ALA A 43 12.47 6.00 -15.74
CA ALA A 43 11.29 6.83 -15.97
C ALA A 43 10.99 6.93 -17.48
N GLY A 44 9.74 7.01 -17.87
CA GLY A 44 9.32 7.16 -19.27
C GLY A 44 9.48 5.93 -20.18
N THR A 45 9.98 4.78 -19.69
CA THR A 45 10.21 3.56 -20.49
C THR A 45 8.94 2.75 -20.81
N GLY A 46 7.76 3.30 -20.55
CA GLY A 46 6.48 2.65 -20.90
C GLY A 46 6.03 1.49 -19.97
N LYS A 47 6.57 1.39 -18.74
CA LYS A 47 6.15 0.33 -17.78
C LYS A 47 4.65 0.32 -17.53
N THR A 48 4.04 1.50 -17.33
CA THR A 48 2.60 1.64 -17.14
C THR A 48 1.81 1.23 -18.37
N VAL A 49 2.29 1.58 -19.57
CA VAL A 49 1.68 1.16 -20.84
C VAL A 49 1.71 -0.36 -20.98
N ALA A 50 2.85 -0.98 -20.69
CA ALA A 50 2.96 -2.44 -20.68
C ALA A 50 1.99 -3.10 -19.68
N ALA A 51 1.83 -2.53 -18.48
CA ALA A 51 0.87 -3.02 -17.49
C ALA A 51 -0.59 -2.89 -17.96
N LEU A 52 -0.96 -1.78 -18.59
CA LEU A 52 -2.29 -1.57 -19.17
C LEU A 52 -2.59 -2.56 -20.30
N HIS A 53 -1.64 -2.79 -21.20
CA HIS A 53 -1.81 -3.79 -22.26
C HIS A 53 -1.85 -5.22 -21.69
N ARG A 54 -1.10 -5.49 -20.60
CA ARG A 54 -1.19 -6.77 -19.89
C ARG A 54 -2.56 -6.96 -19.27
N LEU A 55 -3.15 -5.92 -18.66
CA LEU A 55 -4.52 -5.94 -18.19
C LEU A 55 -5.48 -6.31 -19.35
N LYS A 56 -5.36 -5.63 -20.50
CA LYS A 56 -6.16 -5.93 -21.69
C LYS A 56 -5.99 -7.38 -22.17
N TYR A 57 -4.76 -7.90 -22.15
CA TYR A 57 -4.48 -9.29 -22.51
C TYR A 57 -5.18 -10.28 -21.58
N LEU A 58 -5.03 -10.10 -20.27
CA LEU A 58 -5.63 -10.97 -19.26
C LEU A 58 -7.17 -10.92 -19.28
N CYS A 59 -7.75 -9.76 -19.61
CA CYS A 59 -9.20 -9.61 -19.74
C CYS A 59 -9.81 -10.37 -20.92
N LYS A 60 -9.01 -10.99 -21.81
CA LYS A 60 -9.51 -11.84 -22.89
C LYS A 60 -10.10 -13.15 -22.35
N GLU A 61 -9.60 -13.64 -21.23
CA GLU A 61 -10.11 -14.85 -20.60
C GLU A 61 -11.51 -14.58 -20.01
N PRO A 62 -12.54 -15.40 -20.39
CA PRO A 62 -13.93 -15.10 -20.07
C PRO A 62 -14.24 -14.97 -18.58
N ASP A 63 -13.58 -15.74 -17.73
CA ASP A 63 -13.83 -15.80 -16.28
C ASP A 63 -12.80 -15.04 -15.43
N SER A 64 -11.92 -14.28 -16.10
CA SER A 64 -10.89 -13.54 -15.39
C SER A 64 -11.48 -12.41 -14.53
N LYS A 65 -11.03 -12.34 -13.29
CA LYS A 65 -11.22 -11.20 -12.38
C LYS A 65 -9.85 -10.65 -12.03
N ILE A 66 -9.55 -9.46 -12.48
CA ILE A 66 -8.20 -8.89 -12.35
C ILE A 66 -8.26 -7.72 -11.39
N LEU A 67 -7.44 -7.78 -10.34
CA LEU A 67 -7.20 -6.64 -9.48
C LEU A 67 -6.01 -5.85 -10.00
N PHE A 68 -6.25 -4.63 -10.48
CA PHE A 68 -5.24 -3.70 -10.95
C PHE A 68 -5.04 -2.61 -9.91
N THR A 69 -3.89 -2.60 -9.23
CA THR A 69 -3.63 -1.69 -8.11
C THR A 69 -2.60 -0.63 -8.46
N THR A 70 -2.75 0.53 -7.82
CA THR A 70 -1.79 1.64 -7.87
C THR A 70 -1.42 2.06 -6.46
N TYR A 71 -0.34 2.82 -6.35
CA TYR A 71 0.08 3.35 -5.05
C TYR A 71 -0.73 4.60 -4.64
N THR A 72 -1.06 5.49 -5.58
CA THR A 72 -1.75 6.75 -5.28
C THR A 72 -3.13 6.83 -5.93
N ARG A 73 -4.03 7.60 -5.29
CA ARG A 73 -5.36 7.89 -5.82
C ARG A 73 -5.30 8.65 -7.16
N THR A 74 -4.41 9.64 -7.26
CA THR A 74 -4.24 10.43 -8.50
C THR A 74 -3.79 9.55 -9.67
N LEU A 75 -2.88 8.59 -9.42
CA LEU A 75 -2.45 7.66 -10.46
C LEU A 75 -3.61 6.76 -10.90
N ARG A 76 -4.46 6.32 -9.98
CA ARG A 76 -5.67 5.55 -10.30
C ARG A 76 -6.59 6.32 -11.26
N GLU A 77 -6.87 7.59 -10.96
CA GLU A 77 -7.72 8.46 -11.79
C GLU A 77 -7.16 8.62 -13.21
N ASN A 78 -5.86 8.88 -13.33
CA ASN A 78 -5.18 8.98 -14.64
C ASN A 78 -5.19 7.66 -15.43
N LEU A 79 -5.17 6.52 -14.75
CA LEU A 79 -5.22 5.21 -15.40
C LEU A 79 -6.61 4.86 -15.89
N GLU A 80 -7.67 5.34 -15.24
CA GLU A 80 -9.07 5.13 -15.68
C GLU A 80 -9.27 5.61 -17.12
N ASP A 81 -8.81 6.82 -17.46
CA ASP A 81 -8.87 7.37 -18.82
C ASP A 81 -8.09 6.52 -19.83
N SER A 82 -6.89 6.05 -19.42
CA SER A 82 -6.06 5.20 -20.29
C SER A 82 -6.68 3.84 -20.53
N ILE A 83 -7.36 3.27 -19.55
CA ILE A 83 -8.07 2.00 -19.65
C ILE A 83 -9.27 2.13 -20.58
N GLN A 84 -10.02 3.23 -20.49
CA GLN A 84 -11.14 3.52 -21.40
C GLN A 84 -10.67 3.60 -22.85
N LYS A 85 -9.54 4.27 -23.12
CA LYS A 85 -8.95 4.35 -24.47
C LYS A 85 -8.51 3.00 -25.04
N LEU A 86 -8.30 2.00 -24.18
CA LEU A 86 -7.93 0.63 -24.58
C LEU A 86 -9.13 -0.30 -24.80
N ASP A 87 -10.37 0.17 -24.58
CA ASP A 87 -11.60 -0.63 -24.69
C ASP A 87 -11.56 -1.91 -23.83
N ILE A 88 -11.10 -1.80 -22.59
CA ILE A 88 -11.05 -2.93 -21.65
C ILE A 88 -12.41 -3.07 -20.97
N PRO A 89 -13.05 -4.25 -20.99
CA PRO A 89 -14.38 -4.45 -20.40
C PRO A 89 -14.36 -4.20 -18.88
N ARG A 90 -15.16 -3.23 -18.40
CA ARG A 90 -15.17 -2.78 -16.99
C ARG A 90 -15.45 -3.89 -15.97
N GLN A 91 -16.25 -4.87 -16.35
CA GLN A 91 -16.63 -6.00 -15.50
C GLN A 91 -15.52 -7.03 -15.28
N ARG A 92 -14.40 -6.92 -15.99
CA ARG A 92 -13.27 -7.87 -15.93
C ARG A 92 -12.18 -7.48 -14.97
N TYR A 93 -12.17 -6.24 -14.49
CA TYR A 93 -11.13 -5.75 -13.61
C TYR A 93 -11.70 -4.86 -12.52
N THR A 94 -10.96 -4.80 -11.41
CA THR A 94 -11.12 -3.80 -10.37
C THR A 94 -9.88 -2.92 -10.36
N LEU A 95 -10.05 -1.61 -10.55
CA LEU A 95 -8.97 -0.63 -10.44
C LEU A 95 -9.09 0.08 -9.09
N SER A 96 -8.08 -0.04 -8.25
CA SER A 96 -8.06 0.61 -6.94
C SER A 96 -6.63 0.99 -6.52
N ASN A 97 -6.49 1.86 -5.53
CA ASN A 97 -5.22 1.99 -4.84
C ASN A 97 -5.12 0.92 -3.75
N ILE A 98 -3.89 0.51 -3.43
CA ILE A 98 -3.66 -0.63 -2.52
C ILE A 98 -4.28 -0.40 -1.15
N ASP A 99 -4.25 0.83 -0.65
CA ASP A 99 -4.83 1.17 0.64
C ASP A 99 -6.34 0.95 0.68
N GLN A 100 -7.04 1.34 -0.39
CA GLN A 100 -8.49 1.13 -0.50
C GLN A 100 -8.83 -0.35 -0.55
N VAL A 101 -8.03 -1.15 -1.26
CA VAL A 101 -8.21 -2.62 -1.28
C VAL A 101 -8.13 -3.20 0.12
N LEU A 102 -7.14 -2.77 0.92
CA LEU A 102 -6.98 -3.25 2.28
C LEU A 102 -8.10 -2.77 3.21
N LEU A 103 -8.55 -1.53 3.07
CA LEU A 103 -9.70 -0.99 3.82
C LEU A 103 -11.00 -1.74 3.47
N ASP A 104 -11.28 -1.93 2.19
CA ASP A 104 -12.46 -2.66 1.73
C ASP A 104 -12.44 -4.11 2.23
N THR A 105 -11.26 -4.74 2.21
CA THR A 105 -11.05 -6.08 2.74
C THR A 105 -11.28 -6.13 4.25
N ALA A 106 -10.73 -5.17 5.00
CA ALA A 106 -10.94 -5.08 6.43
C ALA A 106 -12.43 -4.95 6.79
N HIS A 107 -13.18 -4.11 6.05
CA HIS A 107 -14.62 -3.98 6.21
C HIS A 107 -15.37 -5.25 5.84
N GLN A 108 -15.03 -5.88 4.71
CA GLN A 108 -15.67 -7.12 4.25
C GLN A 108 -15.57 -8.24 5.28
N TYR A 109 -14.42 -8.38 5.94
CA TYR A 109 -14.18 -9.40 6.95
C TYR A 109 -14.38 -8.92 8.39
N LYS A 110 -14.92 -7.70 8.57
CA LYS A 110 -15.21 -7.08 9.89
C LYS A 110 -13.99 -7.00 10.80
N ILE A 111 -12.84 -6.73 10.23
CA ILE A 111 -11.62 -6.50 10.98
C ILE A 111 -11.68 -5.07 11.54
N LYS A 112 -11.91 -4.95 12.85
CA LYS A 112 -12.10 -3.65 13.53
C LYS A 112 -13.17 -2.74 12.91
N ASP A 113 -14.32 -3.28 12.55
CA ASP A 113 -15.45 -2.54 11.94
C ASP A 113 -15.90 -1.27 12.69
N SER A 114 -15.72 -1.22 14.00
CA SER A 114 -16.18 -0.12 14.85
C SER A 114 -15.10 0.93 15.11
N PHE A 115 -13.95 0.85 14.45
CA PHE A 115 -12.82 1.75 14.64
C PHE A 115 -12.70 2.76 13.52
N LYS A 116 -12.43 4.03 13.86
CA LYS A 116 -12.02 5.05 12.90
C LYS A 116 -10.54 4.84 12.57
N VAL A 117 -10.20 4.78 11.29
CA VAL A 117 -8.80 4.72 10.86
C VAL A 117 -8.18 6.11 10.94
N LEU A 118 -7.05 6.21 11.62
CA LEU A 118 -6.25 7.43 11.67
C LEU A 118 -5.52 7.62 10.34
N ASP A 119 -5.56 8.83 9.81
CA ASP A 119 -4.96 9.11 8.50
C ASP A 119 -3.43 9.13 8.62
N TYR A 120 -2.79 8.39 7.71
CA TYR A 120 -1.34 8.34 7.61
C TYR A 120 -0.71 9.65 7.07
N SER A 121 -1.47 10.44 6.33
CA SER A 121 -0.96 11.63 5.64
C SER A 121 -0.85 12.87 6.52
N GLY A 122 -1.39 12.83 7.73
CA GLY A 122 -1.46 14.01 8.59
C GLY A 122 -0.94 13.83 10.00
N ASP A 123 -0.56 12.62 10.43
CA ASP A 123 0.00 12.26 11.75
C ASP A 123 -0.55 13.04 12.97
N GLU A 124 -1.30 14.12 12.71
CA GLU A 124 -1.73 15.07 13.72
C GLU A 124 -2.68 14.44 14.74
N GLU A 125 -3.58 13.57 14.31
CA GLU A 125 -4.49 12.87 15.23
C GLU A 125 -3.71 11.87 16.09
N SER A 126 -2.78 11.12 15.50
CA SER A 126 -1.91 10.20 16.24
C SER A 126 -0.98 10.94 17.21
N LEU A 127 -0.40 12.05 16.78
CA LEU A 127 0.44 12.90 17.64
C LEU A 127 -0.36 13.52 18.79
N LYS A 128 -1.63 13.91 18.59
CA LYS A 128 -2.50 14.36 19.68
C LYS A 128 -2.70 13.28 20.74
N LEU A 129 -2.92 12.04 20.32
CA LEU A 129 -3.05 10.92 21.26
C LEU A 129 -1.75 10.65 22.02
N TRP A 130 -0.59 10.76 21.35
CA TRP A 130 0.71 10.66 22.03
C TRP A 130 0.94 11.78 23.04
N ARG A 131 0.56 13.04 22.72
CA ARG A 131 0.62 14.15 23.69
C ARG A 131 -0.26 13.88 24.90
N GLU A 132 -1.48 13.35 24.69
CA GLU A 132 -2.38 12.98 25.79
C GLU A 132 -1.75 11.91 26.70
N VAL A 133 -1.09 10.91 26.14
CA VAL A 133 -0.32 9.92 26.92
C VAL A 133 0.81 10.60 27.71
N LEU A 134 1.51 11.57 27.10
CA LEU A 134 2.63 12.26 27.72
C LEU A 134 2.24 13.27 28.80
N GLU A 135 0.98 13.73 28.85
CA GLU A 135 0.50 14.65 29.92
C GLU A 135 0.68 14.06 31.34
N THR A 136 0.65 12.73 31.47
CA THR A 136 0.74 12.03 32.76
C THR A 136 2.05 11.29 32.95
N GLU A 137 2.98 11.36 32.00
CA GLU A 137 4.19 10.58 31.99
C GLU A 137 5.45 11.44 31.93
N VAL A 138 6.48 11.05 32.68
CA VAL A 138 7.79 11.70 32.64
C VAL A 138 8.72 10.86 31.76
N THR A 139 9.11 11.41 30.64
CA THR A 139 9.99 10.75 29.67
C THR A 139 10.94 11.76 29.00
N GLU A 140 12.04 11.27 28.42
CA GLU A 140 12.95 12.06 27.59
C GLU A 140 12.54 12.10 26.10
N PHE A 141 11.46 11.38 25.72
CA PHE A 141 11.00 11.25 24.35
C PHE A 141 9.80 12.14 24.09
N ASP A 142 9.81 12.81 22.96
CA ASP A 142 8.68 13.59 22.47
C ASP A 142 7.66 12.72 21.71
N GLU A 143 6.51 13.28 21.43
CA GLU A 143 5.43 12.59 20.74
C GLU A 143 5.82 12.12 19.34
N GLN A 144 6.64 12.89 18.61
CA GLN A 144 7.07 12.53 17.27
C GLN A 144 8.01 11.31 17.30
N PHE A 145 8.96 11.31 18.24
CA PHE A 145 9.86 10.16 18.40
C PHE A 145 9.09 8.88 18.73
N LEU A 146 8.12 8.98 19.65
CA LEU A 146 7.32 7.84 20.08
C LEU A 146 6.40 7.33 18.96
N TYR A 147 5.78 8.23 18.20
CA TYR A 147 5.00 7.89 17.03
C TYR A 147 5.83 7.17 15.97
N ASP A 148 6.96 7.74 15.60
CA ASP A 148 7.86 7.11 14.62
C ASP A 148 8.38 5.76 15.11
N GLU A 149 8.73 5.64 16.39
CA GLU A 149 9.20 4.36 16.96
C GLU A 149 8.09 3.32 16.97
N TYR A 150 6.85 3.75 17.24
CA TYR A 150 5.69 2.88 17.20
C TYR A 150 5.40 2.40 15.76
N ILE A 151 5.33 3.30 14.80
CA ILE A 151 4.98 2.96 13.42
C ILE A 151 6.12 2.22 12.71
N ASP A 152 7.35 2.78 12.74
CA ASP A 152 8.46 2.27 11.91
C ASP A 152 9.15 1.04 12.50
N VAL A 153 9.01 0.81 13.81
CA VAL A 153 9.70 -0.30 14.48
C VAL A 153 8.71 -1.30 15.06
N ILE A 154 7.71 -0.86 15.82
CA ILE A 154 6.80 -1.80 16.49
C ILE A 154 5.78 -2.35 15.51
N VAL A 155 5.01 -1.50 14.88
CA VAL A 155 3.94 -1.91 13.95
C VAL A 155 4.53 -2.47 12.66
N TYR A 156 5.52 -1.81 12.07
CA TYR A 156 6.13 -2.23 10.81
C TYR A 156 6.67 -3.66 10.86
N TYR A 157 7.33 -4.04 11.94
CA TYR A 157 7.86 -5.39 12.13
C TYR A 157 6.88 -6.37 12.81
N GLY A 158 5.67 -5.92 13.14
CA GLY A 158 4.64 -6.75 13.76
C GLY A 158 4.97 -7.19 15.19
N ASN A 159 5.69 -6.37 15.95
CA ASN A 159 6.02 -6.66 17.35
C ASN A 159 4.75 -6.55 18.21
N THR A 160 4.34 -7.64 18.82
CA THR A 160 3.10 -7.73 19.62
C THR A 160 3.35 -7.71 21.13
N ASP A 161 4.60 -7.82 21.54
CA ASP A 161 4.99 -7.82 22.96
C ASP A 161 6.36 -7.14 23.20
N ALA A 162 6.63 -6.82 24.46
CA ALA A 162 7.85 -6.16 24.89
C ALA A 162 9.12 -6.94 24.51
N HIS A 163 9.09 -8.27 24.57
CA HIS A 163 10.25 -9.09 24.26
C HIS A 163 10.63 -8.99 22.78
N GLN A 164 9.67 -9.09 21.88
CA GLN A 164 9.89 -8.94 20.44
C GLN A 164 10.46 -7.55 20.12
N TYR A 165 9.86 -6.48 20.67
CA TYR A 165 10.37 -5.13 20.49
C TYR A 165 11.79 -4.96 21.04
N MET A 166 12.11 -5.56 22.19
CA MET A 166 13.43 -5.49 22.79
C MET A 166 14.53 -6.12 21.92
N MET A 167 14.18 -7.16 21.16
CA MET A 167 15.10 -7.87 20.27
C MET A 167 15.11 -7.28 18.85
N GLN A 168 14.15 -6.40 18.50
CA GLN A 168 14.00 -5.86 17.18
C GLN A 168 15.16 -4.94 16.78
N GLN A 169 15.74 -5.16 15.60
CA GLN A 169 16.69 -4.22 15.00
C GLN A 169 15.95 -2.97 14.52
N ARG A 170 16.49 -1.80 14.89
CA ARG A 170 15.92 -0.49 14.53
C ARG A 170 16.58 0.06 13.27
N VAL A 171 16.29 -0.58 12.12
CA VAL A 171 16.89 -0.18 10.85
C VAL A 171 16.42 1.23 10.45
N GLY A 172 17.36 2.09 10.03
CA GLY A 172 17.06 3.46 9.64
C GLY A 172 16.90 4.48 10.79
N ARG A 173 16.90 4.02 12.04
CA ARG A 173 16.80 4.91 13.20
C ARG A 173 18.20 5.26 13.73
N THR A 174 18.49 6.56 13.84
CA THR A 174 19.83 7.06 14.21
C THR A 174 20.12 7.02 15.71
N LYS A 175 19.12 7.24 16.56
CA LYS A 175 19.29 7.23 18.03
C LYS A 175 19.32 5.79 18.55
N ALA A 176 20.45 5.37 19.10
CA ALA A 176 20.53 4.10 19.81
C ALA A 176 19.72 4.16 21.12
N LEU A 177 19.03 3.08 21.45
CA LEU A 177 18.24 2.94 22.67
C LEU A 177 18.83 1.85 23.56
N SER A 178 19.02 2.18 24.85
CA SER A 178 19.34 1.19 25.88
C SER A 178 18.15 0.27 26.15
N ARG A 179 18.41 -0.87 26.78
CA ARG A 179 17.36 -1.81 27.18
C ARG A 179 16.33 -1.15 28.11
N LYS A 180 16.75 -0.30 29.02
CA LYS A 180 15.87 0.45 29.92
C LYS A 180 14.95 1.38 29.14
N GLN A 181 15.51 2.18 28.21
CA GLN A 181 14.72 3.09 27.37
C GLN A 181 13.68 2.36 26.53
N ARG A 182 14.01 1.22 25.94
CA ARG A 182 13.03 0.40 25.20
C ARG A 182 11.91 -0.10 26.10
N MET A 183 12.22 -0.50 27.33
CA MET A 183 11.20 -0.93 28.28
C MET A 183 10.28 0.23 28.69
N ASP A 184 10.85 1.41 28.90
CA ASP A 184 10.06 2.60 29.22
C ASP A 184 9.18 3.05 28.04
N ILE A 185 9.70 3.00 26.80
CA ILE A 185 8.92 3.23 25.59
C ILE A 185 7.77 2.23 25.48
N TRP A 186 8.02 0.93 25.75
CA TRP A 186 6.97 -0.08 25.66
C TRP A 186 5.80 0.20 26.62
N LYS A 187 6.07 0.65 27.84
CA LYS A 187 5.01 1.07 28.78
C LYS A 187 4.16 2.23 28.23
N LEU A 188 4.80 3.19 27.55
CA LEU A 188 4.07 4.27 26.88
C LEU A 188 3.25 3.76 25.69
N VAL A 189 3.78 2.79 24.95
CA VAL A 189 3.05 2.11 23.86
C VAL A 189 1.81 1.39 24.38
N GLU A 190 1.90 0.68 25.50
CA GLU A 190 0.73 0.03 26.13
C GLU A 190 -0.36 1.05 26.47
N LYS A 191 0.01 2.22 26.98
CA LYS A 191 -0.94 3.30 27.27
C LYS A 191 -1.55 3.89 26.01
N TYR A 192 -0.73 4.11 24.98
CA TYR A 192 -1.19 4.59 23.69
C TYR A 192 -2.18 3.61 23.03
N VAL A 193 -1.88 2.31 23.07
CA VAL A 193 -2.78 1.27 22.55
C VAL A 193 -4.10 1.24 23.33
N ALA A 194 -4.04 1.33 24.66
CA ALA A 194 -5.24 1.39 25.52
C ALA A 194 -6.11 2.62 25.18
N LEU A 195 -5.49 3.80 25.03
CA LEU A 195 -6.18 5.03 24.65
C LEU A 195 -6.84 4.92 23.26
N LYS A 196 -6.15 4.33 22.29
CA LYS A 196 -6.73 4.06 20.96
C LYS A 196 -7.96 3.14 21.04
N GLN A 197 -7.89 2.10 21.87
CA GLN A 197 -9.03 1.19 22.08
C GLN A 197 -10.23 1.93 22.70
N GLU A 198 -10.00 2.76 23.72
CA GLU A 198 -11.04 3.58 24.35
C GLU A 198 -11.69 4.54 23.33
N ARG A 199 -10.88 5.22 22.51
CA ARG A 199 -11.33 6.18 21.49
C ARG A 199 -11.87 5.48 20.22
N LYS A 200 -11.78 4.15 20.13
CA LYS A 200 -12.14 3.36 18.94
C LYS A 200 -11.46 3.88 17.67
N VAL A 201 -10.15 4.07 17.75
CA VAL A 201 -9.31 4.45 16.62
C VAL A 201 -8.20 3.42 16.40
N VAL A 202 -7.70 3.33 15.18
CA VAL A 202 -6.62 2.42 14.79
C VAL A 202 -5.71 3.11 13.79
N ASP A 203 -4.40 2.93 13.93
CA ASP A 203 -3.46 3.40 12.92
C ASP A 203 -3.61 2.56 11.64
N ARG A 204 -3.48 3.21 10.50
CA ARG A 204 -3.69 2.58 9.20
C ARG A 204 -2.76 1.39 8.95
N LEU A 205 -1.46 1.51 9.30
CA LEU A 205 -0.52 0.42 9.13
C LEU A 205 -0.84 -0.77 10.04
N GLU A 206 -1.32 -0.51 11.26
CA GLU A 206 -1.80 -1.54 12.19
C GLU A 206 -2.98 -2.32 11.59
N LEU A 207 -3.99 -1.60 11.07
CA LEU A 207 -5.13 -2.24 10.40
C LEU A 207 -4.69 -3.07 9.19
N PHE A 208 -3.72 -2.59 8.43
CA PHE A 208 -3.19 -3.32 7.27
C PHE A 208 -2.46 -4.60 7.67
N ASN A 209 -1.67 -4.55 8.75
CA ASN A 209 -1.00 -5.73 9.29
C ASN A 209 -2.01 -6.77 9.79
N GLU A 210 -3.02 -6.34 10.54
CA GLU A 210 -4.09 -7.23 11.02
C GLU A 210 -4.88 -7.84 9.87
N THR A 211 -5.23 -7.03 8.86
CA THR A 211 -5.93 -7.51 7.65
C THR A 211 -5.08 -8.55 6.91
N THR A 212 -3.81 -8.26 6.72
CA THR A 212 -2.88 -9.18 6.04
C THR A 212 -2.69 -10.49 6.82
N HIS A 213 -2.60 -10.39 8.14
CA HIS A 213 -2.49 -11.56 9.01
C HIS A 213 -3.75 -12.43 8.92
N TYR A 214 -4.92 -11.81 9.03
CA TYR A 214 -6.21 -12.50 8.90
C TYR A 214 -6.34 -13.25 7.57
N LEU A 215 -5.99 -12.59 6.45
CA LEU A 215 -6.04 -13.20 5.12
C LEU A 215 -5.13 -14.42 5.02
N LYS A 216 -3.90 -14.33 5.56
CA LYS A 216 -2.94 -15.43 5.58
C LYS A 216 -3.41 -16.62 6.41
N GLU A 217 -3.90 -16.37 7.63
CA GLU A 217 -4.38 -17.43 8.52
C GLU A 217 -5.59 -18.18 7.97
N ASN A 218 -6.45 -17.49 7.23
CA ASN A 218 -7.65 -18.07 6.64
C ASN A 218 -7.47 -18.54 5.20
N ASN A 219 -6.24 -18.51 4.64
CA ASN A 219 -5.94 -18.87 3.24
C ASN A 219 -6.82 -18.14 2.23
N ILE A 220 -7.15 -16.87 2.51
CA ILE A 220 -7.94 -16.03 1.63
C ILE A 220 -7.00 -15.32 0.66
N HIS A 221 -7.25 -15.49 -0.62
CA HIS A 221 -6.56 -14.78 -1.70
C HIS A 221 -7.51 -13.72 -2.26
N PRO A 222 -7.08 -12.44 -2.33
CA PRO A 222 -7.87 -11.36 -2.88
C PRO A 222 -8.09 -11.48 -4.39
#